data_defdafdc2e9a0aa533f86f00c38f5c06
#
_entry.id   defdafdc2e9a0aa533f86f00c38f5c06
#
_cell.length_a   1.000
_cell.length_b   1.000
_cell.length_c   1.000
_cell.angle_alpha   90.00
_cell.angle_beta   90.00
_cell.angle_gamma   90.00
#
_symmetry.space_group_name_H-M   'P 1'
#
loop_
_entity.id
_entity.type
_entity.pdbx_description
1 polymer ?
#
loop_
_entity_poly.entity_id
_entity_poly.type
_entity_poly.pdbx_seq_one_letter_code
_entity_poly.pdbx_strand_id
1 'polypeptide(L)'
;MVAPVSVFAQDDDEWPSLSYLRSDYKAVAVVAHIRIKEAEITNRIVGYENWRIRAEVIESFKGKFKKGDAIEYMHGAEAGFKKEYFTGEKIVFLLAERERDRKYYAVLENSTLPYNEDRVKKLRMIRGRRR
;
A
#
# COMPACT_ATOMS: atom_id res chain seq x y z
N MET A 1 3.81 -23.10 30.53
CA MET A 1 3.90 -22.48 30.10
C MET A 1 4.07 -22.23 29.12
N VAL A 2 4.10 -22.23 28.66
CA VAL A 2 4.13 -21.93 27.90
C VAL A 2 3.79 -21.04 27.11
N ALA A 3 2.98 -20.68 27.13
CA ALA A 3 2.54 -19.53 26.56
C ALA A 3 3.53 -18.64 26.02
N PRO A 4 4.55 -18.48 26.61
CA PRO A 4 5.51 -17.59 26.13
C PRO A 4 5.89 -17.79 24.72
N VAL A 5 5.87 -19.00 24.37
CA VAL A 5 6.25 -19.32 23.04
C VAL A 5 5.34 -18.72 22.03
N SER A 6 4.07 -18.78 22.27
CA SER A 6 3.16 -18.23 21.30
C SER A 6 3.27 -16.73 21.27
N VAL A 7 3.66 -16.12 22.32
CA VAL A 7 3.75 -14.69 22.33
C VAL A 7 4.82 -14.21 21.37
N PHE A 8 5.93 -14.92 21.34
CA PHE A 8 6.91 -14.50 20.45
C PHE A 8 6.53 -14.72 19.08
N ALA A 9 5.90 -15.80 18.79
CA ALA A 9 5.47 -16.11 17.45
C ALA A 9 4.54 -15.04 16.97
N GLN A 10 3.76 -14.48 17.85
CA GLN A 10 2.84 -13.46 17.46
C GLN A 10 3.50 -12.22 16.94
N ASP A 11 4.60 -11.84 17.51
CA ASP A 11 5.29 -10.66 17.04
C ASP A 11 5.76 -10.88 15.63
N ASP A 12 6.24 -12.06 15.32
CA ASP A 12 6.74 -12.35 14.01
C ASP A 12 5.61 -12.55 13.04
N ASP A 13 4.49 -13.00 13.54
CA ASP A 13 3.35 -13.29 12.69
C ASP A 13 2.38 -12.15 12.56
N GLU A 14 2.70 -11.01 13.11
CA GLU A 14 1.82 -9.87 12.98
C GLU A 14 1.52 -9.61 11.52
N TRP A 15 0.26 -9.41 11.23
CA TRP A 15 -0.18 -9.24 9.86
C TRP A 15 0.02 -7.82 9.36
N PRO A 16 0.50 -7.64 8.14
CA PRO A 16 0.98 -8.72 7.29
C PRO A 16 2.38 -9.15 7.68
N SER A 17 2.67 -10.44 7.49
CA SER A 17 3.97 -10.98 7.84
C SER A 17 5.02 -10.48 6.86
N LEU A 18 6.27 -10.62 7.25
CA LEU A 18 7.39 -10.22 6.38
C LEU A 18 7.34 -10.98 5.06
N SER A 19 7.00 -12.25 5.12
CA SER A 19 6.92 -13.07 3.92
C SER A 19 5.86 -12.56 2.96
N TYR A 20 4.71 -12.18 3.49
CA TYR A 20 3.62 -11.65 2.68
C TYR A 20 4.03 -10.32 2.05
N LEU A 21 4.63 -9.45 2.83
CA LEU A 21 5.07 -8.16 2.32
C LEU A 21 6.10 -8.32 1.21
N ARG A 22 6.99 -9.30 1.38
CA ARG A 22 8.01 -9.54 0.38
C ARG A 22 7.40 -10.03 -0.92
N SER A 23 6.38 -10.86 -0.82
CA SER A 23 5.69 -11.38 -1.98
C SER A 23 5.01 -10.24 -2.75
N ASP A 24 4.29 -9.38 -2.04
CA ASP A 24 3.61 -8.26 -2.68
C ASP A 24 4.60 -7.26 -3.24
N TYR A 25 5.69 -7.05 -2.53
CA TYR A 25 6.74 -6.14 -2.98
C TYR A 25 7.27 -6.56 -4.35
N LYS A 26 7.44 -7.86 -4.56
CA LYS A 26 7.92 -8.35 -5.84
C LYS A 26 6.89 -8.20 -6.95
N ALA A 27 5.64 -8.30 -6.61
CA ALA A 27 4.57 -8.33 -7.59
C ALA A 27 4.18 -6.96 -8.15
N VAL A 28 4.58 -5.89 -7.49
CA VAL A 28 4.09 -4.55 -7.86
C VAL A 28 5.20 -3.66 -8.37
N ALA A 29 4.82 -2.53 -8.96
CA ALA A 29 5.77 -1.57 -9.50
C ALA A 29 6.16 -0.51 -8.48
N VAL A 30 5.28 -0.20 -7.54
CA VAL A 30 5.51 0.86 -6.57
C VAL A 30 5.12 0.39 -5.18
N VAL A 31 5.99 0.64 -4.21
CA VAL A 31 5.67 0.45 -2.80
C VAL A 31 6.10 1.72 -2.10
N ALA A 32 5.18 2.37 -1.42
CA ALA A 32 5.47 3.67 -0.81
C ALA A 32 4.63 3.93 0.43
N HIS A 33 5.22 4.68 1.34
CA HIS A 33 4.50 5.27 2.46
C HIS A 33 4.03 6.63 1.98
N ILE A 34 2.74 6.86 2.02
CA ILE A 34 2.14 8.07 1.45
C ILE A 34 1.24 8.76 2.47
N ARG A 35 0.96 10.03 2.20
CA ARG A 35 -0.07 10.77 2.94
C ARG A 35 -1.12 11.18 1.92
N ILE A 36 -2.34 10.70 2.11
CA ILE A 36 -3.41 10.98 1.17
C ILE A 36 -3.85 12.42 1.29
N LYS A 37 -3.93 13.11 0.17
CA LYS A 37 -4.35 14.51 0.12
C LYS A 37 -5.78 14.63 -0.37
N GLU A 38 -6.18 13.77 -1.29
CA GLU A 38 -7.49 13.87 -1.90
C GLU A 38 -7.96 12.52 -2.39
N ALA A 39 -9.25 12.25 -2.27
CA ALA A 39 -9.84 11.02 -2.79
C ALA A 39 -11.21 11.37 -3.34
N GLU A 40 -11.51 10.92 -4.56
CA GLU A 40 -12.82 11.18 -5.16
C GLU A 40 -13.26 10.01 -6.03
N ILE A 41 -14.57 9.83 -6.10
CA ILE A 41 -15.13 8.78 -6.95
C ILE A 41 -15.15 9.30 -8.37
N THR A 42 -14.57 8.54 -9.29
CA THR A 42 -14.54 8.93 -10.69
C THR A 42 -15.55 8.17 -11.52
N ASN A 43 -15.96 6.99 -11.05
CA ASN A 43 -16.84 6.16 -11.82
C ASN A 43 -17.57 5.19 -10.89
N ARG A 44 -18.83 4.91 -11.19
CA ARG A 44 -19.62 3.93 -10.45
C ARG A 44 -20.15 2.88 -11.40
N ILE A 45 -19.92 1.62 -11.04
CA ILE A 45 -20.45 0.51 -11.78
C ILE A 45 -21.27 -0.26 -10.75
N VAL A 46 -22.26 -0.99 -11.18
CA VAL A 46 -23.14 -1.71 -10.26
C VAL A 46 -22.30 -2.44 -9.20
N GLY A 47 -22.50 -2.05 -7.96
CA GLY A 47 -21.83 -2.67 -6.82
C GLY A 47 -20.40 -2.21 -6.57
N TYR A 48 -19.86 -1.34 -7.40
CA TYR A 48 -18.48 -0.92 -7.29
C TYR A 48 -18.28 0.56 -7.57
N GLU A 49 -17.28 1.14 -6.96
CA GLU A 49 -16.91 2.54 -7.19
C GLU A 49 -15.42 2.60 -7.44
N ASN A 50 -15.01 3.38 -8.42
CA ASN A 50 -13.59 3.60 -8.66
C ASN A 50 -13.20 4.95 -8.07
N TRP A 51 -12.18 4.94 -7.23
CA TRP A 51 -11.69 6.14 -6.57
C TRP A 51 -10.37 6.58 -7.17
N ARG A 52 -10.22 7.86 -7.36
CA ARG A 52 -8.93 8.45 -7.73
C ARG A 52 -8.33 9.02 -6.47
N ILE A 53 -7.12 8.58 -6.13
CA ILE A 53 -6.45 8.98 -4.92
C ILE A 53 -5.23 9.80 -5.28
N ARG A 54 -5.08 10.95 -4.65
CA ARG A 54 -3.89 11.79 -4.81
C ARG A 54 -3.19 11.87 -3.48
N ALA A 55 -1.89 11.70 -3.49
CA ALA A 55 -1.14 11.62 -2.25
C ALA A 55 0.26 12.16 -2.43
N GLU A 56 0.92 12.37 -1.32
CA GLU A 56 2.31 12.80 -1.27
C GLU A 56 3.15 11.62 -0.79
N VAL A 57 4.27 11.35 -1.44
CA VAL A 57 5.16 10.26 -1.04
C VAL A 57 5.98 10.72 0.16
N ILE A 58 5.91 9.97 1.24
CA ILE A 58 6.70 10.24 2.44
C ILE A 58 7.99 9.44 2.37
N GLU A 59 7.90 8.20 1.93
CA GLU A 59 9.08 7.37 1.75
C GLU A 59 8.80 6.35 0.65
N SER A 60 9.76 6.16 -0.25
CA SER A 60 9.62 5.20 -1.33
C SER A 60 10.44 3.97 -1.03
N PHE A 61 9.82 2.80 -1.16
CA PHE A 61 10.52 1.53 -0.97
C PHE A 61 10.79 0.86 -2.31
N LYS A 62 10.02 1.16 -3.32
CA LYS A 62 10.20 0.59 -4.65
C LYS A 62 9.55 1.52 -5.68
N GLY A 63 10.19 1.68 -6.82
CA GLY A 63 9.66 2.49 -7.90
C GLY A 63 10.40 3.80 -8.04
N LYS A 64 9.95 4.61 -8.98
CA LYS A 64 10.68 5.84 -9.33
C LYS A 64 10.37 7.06 -8.47
N PHE A 65 9.39 6.95 -7.60
CA PHE A 65 8.98 8.10 -6.80
C PHE A 65 9.96 8.36 -5.67
N LYS A 66 10.05 9.63 -5.28
CA LYS A 66 10.93 10.07 -4.21
C LYS A 66 10.12 10.81 -3.17
N LYS A 67 10.68 10.96 -2.00
CA LYS A 67 10.06 11.71 -0.92
C LYS A 67 9.64 13.08 -1.44
N GLY A 68 8.42 13.46 -1.18
CA GLY A 68 7.87 14.74 -1.59
C GLY A 68 7.13 14.71 -2.92
N ASP A 69 7.29 13.64 -3.70
CA ASP A 69 6.61 13.57 -4.98
C ASP A 69 5.11 13.42 -4.80
N ALA A 70 4.37 13.93 -5.78
CA ALA A 70 2.93 13.71 -5.84
C ALA A 70 2.70 12.40 -6.60
N ILE A 71 1.76 11.61 -6.14
CA ILE A 71 1.40 10.37 -6.80
C ILE A 71 -0.11 10.28 -6.91
N GLU A 72 -0.57 9.74 -8.01
CA GLU A 72 -2.00 9.54 -8.23
C GLU A 72 -2.22 8.09 -8.62
N TYR A 73 -3.25 7.47 -8.06
CA TYR A 73 -3.57 6.10 -8.41
C TYR A 73 -5.06 5.83 -8.29
N MET A 74 -5.51 4.74 -8.89
CA MET A 74 -6.90 4.34 -8.87
C MET A 74 -7.11 3.18 -7.91
N HIS A 75 -8.21 3.19 -7.21
CA HIS A 75 -8.54 2.16 -6.24
C HIS A 75 -10.02 1.80 -6.38
N GLY A 76 -10.31 0.56 -6.75
CA GLY A 76 -11.68 0.09 -6.85
C GLY A 76 -12.16 -0.42 -5.50
N ALA A 77 -13.36 -0.06 -5.12
CA ALA A 77 -13.92 -0.49 -3.85
C ALA A 77 -15.40 -0.81 -4.02
N GLU A 78 -15.94 -1.60 -3.09
CA GLU A 78 -17.35 -1.92 -3.12
C GLU A 78 -18.15 -0.66 -2.87
N ALA A 79 -19.33 -0.60 -3.47
CA ALA A 79 -20.21 0.56 -3.31
C ALA A 79 -20.52 0.77 -1.83
N GLY A 80 -20.52 2.02 -1.40
CA GLY A 80 -20.77 2.33 -0.02
C GLY A 80 -19.53 2.41 0.84
N PHE A 81 -18.36 2.20 0.25
CA PHE A 81 -17.11 2.31 0.97
C PHE A 81 -16.95 3.73 1.47
N LYS A 82 -16.50 3.90 2.69
CA LYS A 82 -16.42 5.22 3.30
C LYS A 82 -15.18 5.99 2.87
N LYS A 83 -15.39 7.26 2.55
CA LYS A 83 -14.29 8.12 2.14
C LYS A 83 -13.20 8.21 3.21
N GLU A 84 -13.58 8.10 4.47
CA GLU A 84 -12.62 8.17 5.57
C GLU A 84 -11.51 7.13 5.47
N TYR A 85 -11.78 6.03 4.80
CA TYR A 85 -10.77 5.01 4.61
C TYR A 85 -9.61 5.58 3.79
N PHE A 86 -9.89 6.53 2.91
CA PHE A 86 -8.87 7.11 2.05
C PHE A 86 -8.35 8.42 2.62
N THR A 87 -7.92 8.40 3.87
CA THR A 87 -7.36 9.58 4.51
C THR A 87 -6.13 9.17 5.31
N GLY A 88 -5.29 10.14 5.62
CA GLY A 88 -4.14 9.92 6.49
C GLY A 88 -2.99 9.24 5.80
N GLU A 89 -2.16 8.57 6.58
CA GLU A 89 -0.96 7.94 6.06
C GLU A 89 -1.20 6.46 5.83
N LYS A 90 -0.78 5.99 4.69
CA LYS A 90 -0.97 4.60 4.27
C LYS A 90 0.30 4.07 3.64
N ILE A 91 0.39 2.76 3.56
CA ILE A 91 1.44 2.11 2.79
C ILE A 91 0.74 1.45 1.61
N VAL A 92 1.15 1.79 0.40
CA VAL A 92 0.48 1.30 -0.79
C VAL A 92 1.39 0.45 -1.66
N PHE A 93 0.77 -0.54 -2.30
CA PHE A 93 1.42 -1.46 -3.23
C PHE A 93 0.69 -1.32 -4.55
N LEU A 94 1.30 -0.67 -5.53
CA LEU A 94 0.62 -0.30 -6.75
C LEU A 94 1.16 -1.02 -7.97
N LEU A 95 0.24 -1.55 -8.78
CA LEU A 95 0.60 -2.08 -10.08
C LEU A 95 0.62 -0.93 -11.06
N ALA A 96 1.51 -0.99 -12.03
CA ALA A 96 1.57 0.00 -13.08
C ALA A 96 0.89 -0.60 -14.29
N GLU A 97 0.06 0.18 -14.92
CA GLU A 97 -0.45 -0.19 -16.20
C GLU A 97 0.71 0.09 -17.14
N ARG A 98 0.62 -0.14 -18.36
CA ARG A 98 1.72 -0.01 -19.29
C ARG A 98 2.54 1.23 -19.06
N GLU A 99 3.86 1.11 -19.28
CA GLU A 99 4.77 2.18 -19.12
C GLU A 99 4.30 3.47 -19.74
N ARG A 100 3.67 3.37 -20.89
CA ARG A 100 3.25 4.49 -21.66
C ARG A 100 2.28 5.42 -20.93
N ASP A 101 1.33 4.83 -20.21
CA ASP A 101 0.28 5.61 -19.58
C ASP A 101 0.63 6.10 -18.20
N ARG A 102 1.63 5.51 -17.59
CA ARG A 102 2.06 5.88 -16.23
C ARG A 102 0.92 5.90 -15.23
N LYS A 103 -0.01 4.98 -15.40
CA LYS A 103 -1.12 4.86 -14.48
C LYS A 103 -0.85 3.79 -13.46
N TYR A 104 -1.29 4.04 -12.24
CA TYR A 104 -1.05 3.12 -11.14
C TYR A 104 -2.37 2.68 -10.54
N TYR A 105 -2.42 1.45 -10.06
CA TYR A 105 -3.65 0.87 -9.56
C TYR A 105 -3.42 0.09 -8.28
N ALA A 106 -4.30 0.29 -7.30
CA ALA A 106 -4.31 -0.49 -6.07
C ALA A 106 -5.32 -1.61 -6.27
N VAL A 107 -4.87 -2.74 -6.80
CA VAL A 107 -5.78 -3.84 -7.12
C VAL A 107 -5.54 -5.12 -6.34
N LEU A 108 -4.38 -5.27 -5.73
CA LEU A 108 -4.11 -6.47 -4.96
C LEU A 108 -4.85 -6.40 -3.63
N GLU A 109 -5.17 -7.56 -3.10
CA GLU A 109 -5.74 -7.62 -1.78
C GLU A 109 -4.71 -7.01 -0.83
N ASN A 110 -5.16 -6.18 0.08
CA ASN A 110 -4.27 -5.48 1.01
C ASN A 110 -3.26 -4.57 0.32
N SER A 111 -3.65 -4.01 -0.83
CA SER A 111 -2.78 -3.08 -1.54
C SER A 111 -2.64 -1.75 -0.81
N THR A 112 -3.52 -1.47 0.14
CA THR A 112 -3.45 -0.25 0.93
C THR A 112 -3.53 -0.66 2.40
N LEU A 113 -2.44 -0.45 3.12
CA LEU A 113 -2.36 -0.80 4.54
C LEU A 113 -2.22 0.47 5.37
N PRO A 114 -2.81 0.50 6.55
CA PRO A 114 -2.60 1.65 7.43
C PRO A 114 -1.12 1.79 7.76
N TYR A 115 -0.66 3.02 7.95
CA TYR A 115 0.71 3.26 8.34
C TYR A 115 1.01 2.58 9.68
N ASN A 116 2.17 1.99 9.77
CA ASN A 116 2.62 1.33 10.98
C ASN A 116 4.14 1.31 10.93
N GLU A 117 4.78 1.73 11.99
CA GLU A 117 6.22 1.82 12.06
C GLU A 117 6.89 0.47 11.80
N ASP A 118 6.32 -0.58 12.32
CA ASP A 118 6.85 -1.91 12.14
C ASP A 118 6.80 -2.35 10.69
N ARG A 119 5.72 -2.01 9.99
CA ARG A 119 5.62 -2.32 8.57
C ARG A 119 6.67 -1.58 7.77
N VAL A 120 6.91 -0.34 8.13
CA VAL A 120 7.92 0.46 7.46
C VAL A 120 9.30 -0.16 7.65
N LYS A 121 9.59 -0.64 8.87
CA LYS A 121 10.86 -1.29 9.12
C LYS A 121 11.03 -2.54 8.28
N LYS A 122 9.97 -3.33 8.17
CA LYS A 122 10.01 -4.54 7.37
C LYS A 122 10.25 -4.21 5.89
N LEU A 123 9.62 -3.16 5.40
CA LEU A 123 9.80 -2.76 4.01
C LEU A 123 11.20 -2.24 3.75
N ARG A 124 11.78 -1.54 4.70
CA ARG A 124 13.16 -1.09 4.58
C ARG A 124 14.12 -2.27 4.50
N MET A 125 13.84 -3.32 5.26
CA MET A 125 14.63 -4.53 5.21
C MET A 125 14.55 -5.18 3.82
N ILE A 126 13.36 -5.26 3.27
CA ILE A 126 13.17 -5.84 1.95
C ILE A 126 13.90 -5.02 0.91
N ARG A 127 13.77 -3.69 0.98
CA ARG A 127 14.43 -2.80 0.04
C ARG A 127 15.95 -2.99 0.10
N GLY A 128 16.50 -3.10 1.29
CA GLY A 128 17.93 -3.27 1.45
C GLY A 128 18.46 -4.57 0.89
N ARG A 129 17.64 -5.60 0.89
CA ARG A 129 18.09 -6.92 0.40
C ARG A 129 18.08 -7.05 -1.11
N ARG A 130 17.58 -6.08 -1.79
CA ARG A 130 17.52 -6.15 -3.23
C ARG A 130 18.87 -5.97 -3.90
N ARG A 131 19.84 -5.57 -3.18
CA ARG A 131 21.15 -5.33 -3.75
C ARG A 131 21.95 -6.59 -4.00
#